data_33472977391a1260dd46d150c7d22378
#
_entry.id   33472977391a1260dd46d150c7d22378
#
_cell.length_a   1.000
_cell.length_b   1.000
_cell.length_c   1.000
_cell.angle_alpha   90.00
_cell.angle_beta   90.00
_cell.angle_gamma   90.00
#
_symmetry.space_group_name_H-M   'P 1'
#
loop_
_entity.id
_entity.type
_entity.pdbx_description
1 polymer ?
#
loop_
_entity_poly.entity_id
_entity_poly.type
_entity_poly.pdbx_seq_one_letter_code
_entity_poly.pdbx_strand_id
1 'polypeptide(L)'
;MSSFVADKIVMDGLTYDDVLLIPAYSDVLPKTVTLKTKFSRNIELNIPFVTAAMDTVTEAAMAIAIAREGGIGVIHKNMSIEEQAHEVAVVKRAENGMIYDPVTIRKGRTVKDALAMMHDYHIGGIPVVDDDNRLVGIVTNRDLRFEHRLDKKIDEVMTSENLVVTHQQTDLAAAAQILQENKIEKLPVVDANNRIVGLITYKDITKAKDKPMACKDEKGRLRVAAGVGVTVDTLDRMKALVEAGADAIVIDTAHGHSKYVVEKLVEAKRAFPNVDIVVGNVATGEAAKLLVEHGADAVKVGIGPGSICTTRVVAGVGVPQLSAIYSVFDALKGTGVPLIADGGLRYSGDVVKALAAGGSSVMIGSLVAGTEESPGETIIFNGRKFKTYRGMGSMEAMEQKNGSKDRYFQGDTLEAKKLVPEGIAGRVPYKGTVQEVIYQLIGGLRSGMGYCGANDIVSLHNAKFTRITNAGVLESHPHDITITSEAPNYSRPE
;
A
#
# COMPACT_ATOMS: atom_id res chain seq x y z
N MET A 1 3.00 38.52 -28.18
CA MET A 1 2.79 38.35 -26.71
C MET A 1 3.85 39.19 -26.02
N SER A 2 3.52 39.88 -24.92
CA SER A 2 4.51 40.65 -24.17
C SER A 2 5.59 39.73 -23.61
N SER A 3 6.82 40.21 -23.43
CA SER A 3 7.95 39.47 -22.84
C SER A 3 7.57 38.88 -21.46
N PHE A 4 6.74 39.60 -20.68
CA PHE A 4 6.19 39.15 -19.39
C PHE A 4 5.44 37.82 -19.48
N VAL A 5 4.59 37.61 -20.49
CA VAL A 5 3.83 36.35 -20.66
C VAL A 5 4.78 35.18 -21.00
N ALA A 6 5.77 35.43 -21.85
CA ALA A 6 6.76 34.43 -22.24
C ALA A 6 7.65 33.98 -21.05
N ASP A 7 7.96 34.91 -20.11
CA ASP A 7 8.82 34.62 -18.96
C ASP A 7 8.08 34.00 -17.77
N LYS A 8 6.76 34.22 -17.67
CA LYS A 8 5.96 33.82 -16.50
C LYS A 8 5.07 32.57 -16.74
N ILE A 9 4.60 32.37 -17.96
CA ILE A 9 3.80 31.18 -18.32
C ILE A 9 4.72 30.19 -19.05
N VAL A 10 5.23 29.23 -18.28
CA VAL A 10 6.28 28.30 -18.75
C VAL A 10 5.74 27.00 -19.33
N MET A 11 4.44 26.68 -19.12
CA MET A 11 3.83 25.47 -19.64
C MET A 11 2.31 25.58 -19.76
N ASP A 12 1.72 24.77 -20.63
CA ASP A 12 0.29 24.45 -20.63
C ASP A 12 0.01 23.34 -19.62
N GLY A 13 -0.87 23.61 -18.64
CA GLY A 13 -1.24 22.64 -17.63
C GLY A 13 -2.37 21.74 -18.11
N LEU A 14 -2.11 20.42 -18.24
CA LEU A 14 -3.10 19.41 -18.64
C LEU A 14 -3.46 18.49 -17.47
N THR A 15 -4.76 18.28 -17.27
CA THR A 15 -5.33 17.26 -16.40
C THR A 15 -5.64 15.98 -17.19
N TYR A 16 -6.15 14.95 -16.52
CA TYR A 16 -6.61 13.74 -17.22
C TYR A 16 -7.81 14.00 -18.13
N ASP A 17 -8.65 15.01 -17.83
CA ASP A 17 -9.82 15.37 -18.63
C ASP A 17 -9.47 16.14 -19.91
N ASP A 18 -8.29 16.75 -19.97
CA ASP A 18 -7.90 17.53 -21.16
C ASP A 18 -7.42 16.67 -22.33
N VAL A 19 -7.29 15.36 -22.12
CA VAL A 19 -6.71 14.45 -23.12
C VAL A 19 -7.44 13.12 -23.19
N LEU A 20 -7.33 12.46 -24.38
CA LEU A 20 -7.58 11.04 -24.56
C LEU A 20 -6.34 10.37 -25.17
N LEU A 21 -6.16 9.07 -24.90
CA LEU A 21 -5.18 8.26 -25.60
C LEU A 21 -5.67 7.94 -27.01
N ILE A 22 -4.76 8.02 -27.98
CA ILE A 22 -5.06 7.68 -29.36
C ILE A 22 -4.95 6.16 -29.53
N PRO A 23 -5.98 5.47 -30.02
CA PRO A 23 -5.88 4.05 -30.33
C PRO A 23 -4.78 3.78 -31.37
N ALA A 24 -4.04 2.70 -31.17
CA ALA A 24 -2.96 2.30 -32.07
C ALA A 24 -3.21 0.89 -32.62
N TYR A 25 -2.44 0.50 -33.64
CA TYR A 25 -2.44 -0.90 -34.06
C TYR A 25 -2.10 -1.78 -32.88
N SER A 26 -2.87 -2.85 -32.69
CA SER A 26 -2.70 -3.74 -31.56
C SER A 26 -2.81 -5.21 -31.98
N ASP A 27 -1.83 -5.99 -31.61
CA ASP A 27 -1.82 -7.45 -31.61
C ASP A 27 -1.93 -8.01 -30.18
N VAL A 28 -2.18 -7.12 -29.20
CA VAL A 28 -2.21 -7.41 -27.77
C VAL A 28 -3.64 -7.63 -27.29
N LEU A 29 -3.89 -8.78 -26.67
CA LEU A 29 -5.16 -9.04 -26.01
C LEU A 29 -5.14 -8.55 -24.57
N PRO A 30 -6.21 -7.90 -24.05
CA PRO A 30 -6.25 -7.39 -22.68
C PRO A 30 -5.88 -8.42 -21.59
N LYS A 31 -6.21 -9.70 -21.80
CA LYS A 31 -5.88 -10.79 -20.87
C LYS A 31 -4.40 -11.19 -20.84
N THR A 32 -3.62 -10.83 -21.86
CA THR A 32 -2.20 -11.23 -21.99
C THR A 32 -1.22 -10.16 -21.54
N VAL A 33 -1.68 -8.93 -21.27
CA VAL A 33 -0.81 -7.84 -20.84
C VAL A 33 -0.25 -8.11 -19.43
N THR A 34 1.00 -7.76 -19.21
CA THR A 34 1.61 -7.75 -17.88
C THR A 34 1.45 -6.38 -17.21
N LEU A 35 1.05 -6.40 -15.93
CA LEU A 35 0.90 -5.19 -15.13
C LEU A 35 2.06 -5.00 -14.16
N LYS A 36 3.10 -5.85 -14.24
CA LYS A 36 4.29 -5.72 -13.40
C LYS A 36 4.96 -4.38 -13.62
N THR A 37 5.35 -3.76 -12.52
CA THR A 37 5.96 -2.43 -12.51
C THR A 37 6.79 -2.23 -11.25
N LYS A 38 7.33 -1.03 -11.06
CA LYS A 38 8.12 -0.67 -9.88
C LYS A 38 7.37 0.32 -8.98
N PHE A 39 7.49 0.06 -7.66
CA PHE A 39 7.15 1.03 -6.62
C PHE A 39 8.33 1.94 -6.30
N SER A 40 9.51 1.34 -6.18
CA SER A 40 10.77 2.00 -5.93
C SER A 40 11.90 1.30 -6.69
N ARG A 41 13.12 1.77 -6.57
CA ARG A 41 14.27 1.20 -7.28
C ARG A 41 14.39 -0.32 -7.14
N ASN A 42 14.14 -0.85 -5.94
CA ASN A 42 14.35 -2.26 -5.59
C ASN A 42 13.04 -3.02 -5.31
N ILE A 43 11.89 -2.36 -5.32
CA ILE A 43 10.59 -2.99 -5.04
C ILE A 43 9.74 -3.05 -6.30
N GLU A 44 9.42 -4.28 -6.73
CA GLU A 44 8.49 -4.55 -7.82
C GLU A 44 7.07 -4.77 -7.28
N LEU A 45 6.09 -4.38 -8.09
CA LEU A 45 4.67 -4.64 -7.89
C LEU A 45 4.14 -5.53 -9.02
N ASN A 46 3.15 -6.36 -8.72
CA ASN A 46 2.45 -7.16 -9.72
C ASN A 46 1.30 -6.41 -10.39
N ILE A 47 0.81 -5.34 -9.76
CA ILE A 47 -0.15 -4.37 -10.31
C ILE A 47 0.29 -2.95 -9.95
N PRO A 48 0.01 -1.92 -10.76
CA PRO A 48 0.55 -0.58 -10.55
C PRO A 48 -0.24 0.26 -9.53
N PHE A 49 -0.76 -0.35 -8.46
CA PHE A 49 -1.59 0.35 -7.48
C PHE A 49 -0.93 0.45 -6.11
N VAL A 50 -0.92 1.67 -5.59
CA VAL A 50 -0.43 2.03 -4.25
C VAL A 50 -1.56 2.69 -3.48
N THR A 51 -1.87 2.28 -2.24
CA THR A 51 -2.88 2.97 -1.43
C THR A 51 -2.25 4.08 -0.60
N ALA A 52 -2.95 5.23 -0.53
CA ALA A 52 -2.41 6.48 0.01
C ALA A 52 -2.23 6.46 1.53
N ALA A 53 -1.17 7.13 2.00
CA ALA A 53 -0.85 7.29 3.42
C ALA A 53 -1.81 8.28 4.11
N MET A 54 -3.08 7.94 4.19
CA MET A 54 -4.15 8.76 4.76
C MET A 54 -4.90 8.00 5.85
N ASP A 55 -5.25 8.68 6.93
CA ASP A 55 -5.88 8.08 8.12
C ASP A 55 -7.32 7.57 7.91
N THR A 56 -7.90 7.81 6.73
CA THR A 56 -9.17 7.23 6.28
C THR A 56 -9.00 6.29 5.09
N VAL A 57 -7.76 5.90 4.74
CA VAL A 57 -7.47 5.04 3.58
C VAL A 57 -6.65 3.82 3.95
N THR A 58 -5.45 3.99 4.56
CA THR A 58 -4.51 2.86 4.69
C THR A 58 -4.03 2.65 6.12
N GLU A 59 -4.56 1.63 6.74
CA GLU A 59 -4.02 0.90 7.90
C GLU A 59 -3.78 -0.57 7.51
N ALA A 60 -3.48 -1.46 8.45
CA ALA A 60 -3.11 -2.84 8.17
C ALA A 60 -4.14 -3.59 7.31
N ALA A 61 -5.44 -3.42 7.55
CA ALA A 61 -6.49 -4.11 6.78
C ALA A 61 -6.42 -3.78 5.27
N MET A 62 -6.32 -2.49 4.94
CA MET A 62 -6.17 -2.02 3.56
C MET A 62 -4.83 -2.45 2.97
N ALA A 63 -3.73 -2.32 3.73
CA ALA A 63 -2.40 -2.70 3.26
C ALA A 63 -2.30 -4.19 2.95
N ILE A 64 -2.92 -5.05 3.76
CA ILE A 64 -3.05 -6.50 3.50
C ILE A 64 -3.86 -6.74 2.23
N ALA A 65 -5.02 -6.11 2.10
CA ALA A 65 -5.92 -6.33 0.96
C ALA A 65 -5.25 -5.94 -0.36
N ILE A 66 -4.64 -4.75 -0.46
CA ILE A 66 -3.97 -4.32 -1.69
C ILE A 66 -2.72 -5.14 -2.01
N ALA A 67 -1.95 -5.57 -1.00
CA ALA A 67 -0.79 -6.42 -1.22
C ALA A 67 -1.18 -7.80 -1.74
N ARG A 68 -2.31 -8.37 -1.30
CA ARG A 68 -2.90 -9.61 -1.83
C ARG A 68 -3.27 -9.52 -3.30
N GLU A 69 -3.73 -8.37 -3.74
CA GLU A 69 -4.04 -8.12 -5.16
C GLU A 69 -2.77 -7.83 -5.99
N GLY A 70 -1.61 -7.62 -5.36
CA GLY A 70 -0.32 -7.42 -6.03
C GLY A 70 0.22 -6.00 -6.01
N GLY A 71 -0.46 -5.07 -5.33
CA GLY A 71 -0.02 -3.69 -5.08
C GLY A 71 0.71 -3.55 -3.74
N ILE A 72 0.76 -2.32 -3.21
CA ILE A 72 1.35 -2.03 -1.90
C ILE A 72 0.57 -0.94 -1.17
N GLY A 73 0.42 -1.08 0.15
CA GLY A 73 -0.17 -0.05 1.01
C GLY A 73 0.90 0.79 1.69
N VAL A 74 0.62 2.09 1.87
CA VAL A 74 1.46 2.99 2.67
C VAL A 74 0.71 3.33 3.96
N ILE A 75 1.15 2.77 5.10
CA ILE A 75 0.57 3.03 6.42
C ILE A 75 0.77 4.51 6.77
N HIS A 76 -0.29 5.21 7.17
CA HIS A 76 -0.23 6.62 7.53
C HIS A 76 0.47 6.85 8.87
N LYS A 77 0.92 8.10 9.12
CA LYS A 77 1.66 8.49 10.32
C LYS A 77 0.82 9.17 11.42
N ASN A 78 -0.49 9.36 11.20
CA ASN A 78 -1.40 10.02 12.17
C ASN A 78 -1.70 9.11 13.39
N MET A 79 -0.68 8.54 13.96
CA MET A 79 -0.69 7.66 15.12
C MET A 79 0.68 7.70 15.81
N SER A 80 0.81 7.14 17.00
CA SER A 80 2.11 7.02 17.68
C SER A 80 3.11 6.17 16.86
N ILE A 81 4.39 6.23 17.22
CA ILE A 81 5.43 5.42 16.58
C ILE A 81 5.13 3.93 16.80
N GLU A 82 4.73 3.57 18.01
CA GLU A 82 4.42 2.21 18.43
C GLU A 82 3.20 1.65 17.70
N GLU A 83 2.13 2.46 17.57
CA GLU A 83 0.93 2.08 16.83
C GLU A 83 1.23 1.86 15.35
N GLN A 84 1.99 2.76 14.70
CA GLN A 84 2.36 2.61 13.29
C GLN A 84 3.25 1.39 13.05
N ALA A 85 4.21 1.15 13.93
CA ALA A 85 5.06 -0.05 13.88
C ALA A 85 4.24 -1.33 14.09
N HIS A 86 3.21 -1.29 14.97
CA HIS A 86 2.28 -2.40 15.16
C HIS A 86 1.49 -2.70 13.89
N GLU A 87 0.94 -1.68 13.22
CA GLU A 87 0.23 -1.82 11.93
C GLU A 87 1.11 -2.51 10.87
N VAL A 88 2.38 -2.06 10.74
CA VAL A 88 3.36 -2.71 9.86
C VAL A 88 3.57 -4.18 10.23
N ALA A 89 3.76 -4.47 11.51
CA ALA A 89 3.98 -5.83 12.00
C ALA A 89 2.75 -6.74 11.76
N VAL A 90 1.53 -6.20 11.83
CA VAL A 90 0.28 -6.91 11.50
C VAL A 90 0.30 -7.32 10.02
N VAL A 91 0.66 -6.42 9.10
CA VAL A 91 0.78 -6.74 7.67
C VAL A 91 1.83 -7.83 7.44
N LYS A 92 3.01 -7.70 8.04
CA LYS A 92 4.11 -8.67 7.87
C LYS A 92 3.77 -10.07 8.42
N ARG A 93 2.84 -10.16 9.36
CA ARG A 93 2.34 -11.43 9.93
C ARG A 93 1.12 -12.02 9.21
N ALA A 94 0.42 -11.22 8.39
CA ALA A 94 -0.86 -11.64 7.78
C ALA A 94 -0.72 -12.80 6.79
N GLU A 95 0.38 -12.85 6.05
CA GLU A 95 0.73 -13.97 5.17
C GLU A 95 2.23 -14.23 5.26
N ASN A 96 2.55 -15.36 5.84
CA ASN A 96 3.89 -15.91 5.83
C ASN A 96 3.83 -17.26 5.14
N GLY A 97 4.68 -17.50 4.15
CA GLY A 97 4.87 -18.87 3.66
C GLY A 97 5.38 -19.78 4.78
N MET A 98 6.13 -19.18 5.73
CA MET A 98 6.57 -19.77 6.99
C MET A 98 6.49 -18.67 8.07
N ILE A 99 5.87 -18.96 9.18
CA ILE A 99 5.88 -18.09 10.36
C ILE A 99 7.27 -18.18 10.97
N TYR A 100 8.09 -17.13 10.81
CA TYR A 100 9.39 -17.04 11.46
C TYR A 100 9.19 -16.66 12.93
N ASP A 101 10.01 -17.27 13.81
CA ASP A 101 9.94 -17.07 15.26
C ASP A 101 8.50 -17.25 15.79
N PRO A 102 7.93 -18.47 15.65
CA PRO A 102 6.54 -18.73 16.03
C PRO A 102 6.38 -18.60 17.54
N VAL A 103 5.14 -18.24 17.96
CA VAL A 103 4.77 -18.30 19.37
C VAL A 103 5.00 -19.74 19.88
N THR A 104 5.81 -19.89 20.91
CA THR A 104 6.14 -21.18 21.53
C THR A 104 5.68 -21.22 22.98
N ILE A 105 5.48 -22.41 23.52
CA ILE A 105 5.19 -22.63 24.93
C ILE A 105 6.23 -23.57 25.52
N ARG A 106 6.70 -23.27 26.73
CA ARG A 106 7.68 -24.12 27.40
C ARG A 106 7.05 -25.38 27.97
N LYS A 107 7.78 -26.47 27.91
CA LYS A 107 7.48 -27.72 28.61
C LYS A 107 7.13 -27.45 30.08
N GLY A 108 6.22 -28.21 30.66
CA GLY A 108 5.78 -28.08 32.04
C GLY A 108 4.70 -27.02 32.31
N ARG A 109 4.32 -26.22 31.31
CA ARG A 109 3.17 -25.32 31.38
C ARG A 109 1.84 -26.08 31.39
N THR A 110 0.74 -25.42 31.71
CA THR A 110 -0.58 -26.04 31.83
C THR A 110 -1.41 -25.90 30.55
N VAL A 111 -2.45 -26.71 30.43
CA VAL A 111 -3.49 -26.58 29.39
C VAL A 111 -4.14 -25.19 29.42
N LYS A 112 -4.34 -24.63 30.62
CA LYS A 112 -4.84 -23.25 30.80
C LYS A 112 -3.94 -22.23 30.13
N ASP A 113 -2.61 -22.33 30.33
CA ASP A 113 -1.63 -21.43 29.73
C ASP A 113 -1.66 -21.52 28.18
N ALA A 114 -1.74 -22.74 27.66
CA ALA A 114 -1.80 -22.98 26.22
C ALA A 114 -3.08 -22.38 25.59
N LEU A 115 -4.24 -22.58 26.23
CA LEU A 115 -5.52 -22.02 25.78
C LEU A 115 -5.53 -20.48 25.82
N ALA A 116 -4.97 -19.87 26.88
CA ALA A 116 -4.83 -18.42 26.99
C ALA A 116 -3.96 -17.88 25.84
N MET A 117 -2.79 -18.48 25.60
CA MET A 117 -1.92 -18.09 24.49
C MET A 117 -2.60 -18.27 23.11
N MET A 118 -3.32 -19.38 22.89
CA MET A 118 -4.06 -19.58 21.64
C MET A 118 -5.14 -18.50 21.43
N HIS A 119 -5.82 -18.10 22.50
CA HIS A 119 -6.82 -17.05 22.46
C HIS A 119 -6.18 -15.67 22.18
N ASP A 120 -5.16 -15.30 22.96
CA ASP A 120 -4.53 -13.97 22.90
C ASP A 120 -3.82 -13.72 21.55
N TYR A 121 -3.19 -14.78 20.99
CA TYR A 121 -2.51 -14.71 19.71
C TYR A 121 -3.36 -15.15 18.51
N HIS A 122 -4.63 -15.55 18.73
CA HIS A 122 -5.54 -16.05 17.69
C HIS A 122 -4.97 -17.20 16.86
N ILE A 123 -4.29 -18.14 17.51
CA ILE A 123 -3.62 -19.28 16.88
C ILE A 123 -4.23 -20.62 17.32
N GLY A 124 -4.22 -21.60 16.41
CA GLY A 124 -4.83 -22.92 16.66
C GLY A 124 -3.81 -24.02 16.97
N GLY A 125 -2.58 -23.66 17.37
CA GLY A 125 -1.56 -24.61 17.80
C GLY A 125 -0.22 -23.95 18.02
N ILE A 126 0.54 -24.46 18.98
CA ILE A 126 1.75 -23.89 19.52
C ILE A 126 2.83 -24.96 19.59
N PRO A 127 4.02 -24.76 19.00
CA PRO A 127 5.18 -25.63 19.25
C PRO A 127 5.57 -25.58 20.74
N VAL A 128 5.87 -26.75 21.30
CA VAL A 128 6.35 -26.90 22.67
C VAL A 128 7.86 -27.05 22.65
N VAL A 129 8.56 -26.24 23.46
CA VAL A 129 10.02 -26.20 23.49
C VAL A 129 10.57 -26.44 24.89
N ASP A 130 11.82 -26.91 24.97
CA ASP A 130 12.60 -26.96 26.20
C ASP A 130 13.25 -25.59 26.50
N ASP A 131 14.10 -25.55 27.55
CA ASP A 131 14.76 -24.32 27.97
C ASP A 131 15.81 -23.83 26.97
N ASP A 132 16.31 -24.69 26.07
CA ASP A 132 17.26 -24.39 25.00
C ASP A 132 16.57 -24.02 23.66
N ASN A 133 15.25 -23.83 23.68
CA ASN A 133 14.41 -23.59 22.50
C ASN A 133 14.39 -24.76 21.49
N ARG A 134 14.68 -25.99 21.94
CA ARG A 134 14.54 -27.18 21.12
C ARG A 134 13.12 -27.67 21.10
N LEU A 135 12.66 -28.07 19.92
CA LEU A 135 11.30 -28.58 19.74
C LEU A 135 11.15 -29.95 20.43
N VAL A 136 10.20 -30.06 21.36
CA VAL A 136 9.89 -31.29 22.09
C VAL A 136 8.47 -31.80 21.84
N GLY A 137 7.61 -30.99 21.21
CA GLY A 137 6.24 -31.39 20.88
C GLY A 137 5.48 -30.26 20.19
N ILE A 138 4.23 -30.52 19.89
CA ILE A 138 3.26 -29.54 19.43
C ILE A 138 1.93 -29.77 20.12
N VAL A 139 1.27 -28.70 20.56
CA VAL A 139 -0.10 -28.72 21.09
C VAL A 139 -1.02 -27.93 20.19
N THR A 140 -2.17 -28.53 19.82
CA THR A 140 -3.13 -27.93 18.89
C THR A 140 -4.54 -27.91 19.46
N ASN A 141 -5.45 -27.16 18.82
CA ASN A 141 -6.88 -27.19 19.17
C ASN A 141 -7.48 -28.59 19.12
N ARG A 142 -6.91 -29.51 18.32
CA ARG A 142 -7.36 -30.91 18.26
C ARG A 142 -7.06 -31.64 19.58
N ASP A 143 -5.86 -31.42 20.12
CA ASP A 143 -5.41 -32.06 21.36
C ASP A 143 -6.16 -31.54 22.59
N LEU A 144 -6.57 -30.24 22.56
CA LEU A 144 -7.23 -29.58 23.67
C LEU A 144 -8.78 -29.58 23.60
N ARG A 145 -9.36 -29.98 22.46
CA ARG A 145 -10.80 -29.85 22.20
C ARG A 145 -11.70 -30.50 23.27
N PHE A 146 -11.27 -31.60 23.81
CA PHE A 146 -12.03 -32.40 24.80
C PHE A 146 -11.31 -32.50 26.15
N GLU A 147 -10.22 -31.74 26.36
CA GLU A 147 -9.52 -31.72 27.65
C GLU A 147 -10.16 -30.68 28.55
N HIS A 148 -10.74 -31.12 29.66
CA HIS A 148 -11.43 -30.28 30.64
C HIS A 148 -10.58 -29.95 31.87
N ARG A 149 -9.45 -30.64 32.06
CA ARG A 149 -8.54 -30.41 33.19
C ARG A 149 -7.52 -29.33 32.82
N LEU A 150 -7.83 -28.11 33.21
CA LEU A 150 -7.05 -26.93 32.87
C LEU A 150 -5.66 -26.87 33.56
N ASP A 151 -5.52 -27.57 34.68
CA ASP A 151 -4.30 -27.72 35.47
C ASP A 151 -3.35 -28.80 34.95
N LYS A 152 -3.81 -29.65 34.05
CA LYS A 152 -3.00 -30.68 33.41
C LYS A 152 -1.81 -30.10 32.67
N LYS A 153 -0.65 -30.78 32.73
CA LYS A 153 0.55 -30.36 32.00
C LYS A 153 0.39 -30.59 30.51
N ILE A 154 0.88 -29.64 29.71
CA ILE A 154 0.87 -29.79 28.24
C ILE A 154 1.67 -31.00 27.75
N ASP A 155 2.67 -31.41 28.51
CA ASP A 155 3.50 -32.62 28.23
C ASP A 155 2.68 -33.91 28.17
N GLU A 156 1.52 -33.95 28.82
CA GLU A 156 0.62 -35.10 28.87
C GLU A 156 -0.44 -35.09 27.73
N VAL A 157 -0.56 -33.99 27.00
CA VAL A 157 -1.58 -33.80 25.94
C VAL A 157 -0.99 -33.44 24.60
N MET A 158 0.25 -32.95 24.54
CA MET A 158 0.94 -32.61 23.31
C MET A 158 1.25 -33.83 22.47
N THR A 159 1.37 -33.67 21.16
CA THR A 159 2.00 -34.63 20.28
C THR A 159 3.51 -34.52 20.40
N SER A 160 4.19 -35.56 20.89
CA SER A 160 5.64 -35.60 21.07
C SER A 160 6.29 -36.79 20.36
N GLU A 161 5.53 -37.87 20.15
CA GLU A 161 6.00 -39.05 19.40
C GLU A 161 5.75 -38.89 17.91
N ASN A 162 6.72 -39.34 17.08
CA ASN A 162 6.64 -39.24 15.61
C ASN A 162 6.40 -37.81 15.12
N LEU A 163 7.00 -36.81 15.78
CA LEU A 163 6.84 -35.42 15.46
C LEU A 163 7.39 -35.12 14.05
N VAL A 164 6.51 -34.74 13.13
CA VAL A 164 6.89 -34.39 11.77
C VAL A 164 7.45 -32.98 11.76
N VAL A 165 8.69 -32.80 11.31
CA VAL A 165 9.37 -31.52 11.20
C VAL A 165 9.99 -31.35 9.83
N THR A 166 10.37 -30.12 9.49
CA THR A 166 11.14 -29.81 8.28
C THR A 166 12.24 -28.80 8.57
N HIS A 167 13.06 -28.46 7.58
CA HIS A 167 14.20 -27.55 7.71
C HIS A 167 13.98 -26.27 6.90
N GLN A 168 14.76 -25.21 7.21
CA GLN A 168 14.63 -23.88 6.62
C GLN A 168 14.64 -23.83 5.07
N GLN A 169 15.23 -24.80 4.41
CA GLN A 169 15.34 -24.86 2.94
C GLN A 169 14.12 -25.47 2.24
N THR A 170 13.12 -25.90 3.01
CA THR A 170 11.91 -26.54 2.44
C THR A 170 11.01 -25.49 1.82
N ASP A 171 10.74 -25.61 0.53
CA ASP A 171 9.78 -24.75 -0.15
C ASP A 171 8.33 -25.10 0.22
N LEU A 172 7.39 -24.20 -0.12
CA LEU A 172 5.97 -24.39 0.22
C LEU A 172 5.32 -25.59 -0.49
N ALA A 173 5.83 -26.00 -1.65
CA ALA A 173 5.29 -27.16 -2.38
C ALA A 173 5.69 -28.47 -1.68
N ALA A 174 6.96 -28.58 -1.29
CA ALA A 174 7.44 -29.71 -0.48
C ALA A 174 6.78 -29.74 0.91
N ALA A 175 6.60 -28.58 1.56
CA ALA A 175 5.87 -28.48 2.82
C ALA A 175 4.40 -28.93 2.67
N ALA A 176 3.73 -28.58 1.57
CA ALA A 176 2.36 -29.03 1.27
C ALA A 176 2.28 -30.55 1.17
N GLN A 177 3.25 -31.17 0.50
CA GLN A 177 3.32 -32.61 0.36
C GLN A 177 3.51 -33.30 1.72
N ILE A 178 4.44 -32.80 2.56
CA ILE A 178 4.66 -33.32 3.92
C ILE A 178 3.39 -33.22 4.77
N LEU A 179 2.70 -32.08 4.74
CA LEU A 179 1.43 -31.87 5.47
C LEU A 179 0.36 -32.86 5.02
N GLN A 180 0.23 -33.08 3.69
CA GLN A 180 -0.74 -33.99 3.09
C GLN A 180 -0.46 -35.45 3.44
N GLU A 181 0.79 -35.93 3.25
CA GLU A 181 1.20 -37.30 3.51
C GLU A 181 1.02 -37.70 4.97
N ASN A 182 1.32 -36.77 5.89
CA ASN A 182 1.20 -36.99 7.33
C ASN A 182 -0.16 -36.58 7.91
N LYS A 183 -1.09 -36.04 7.11
CA LYS A 183 -2.42 -35.58 7.52
C LYS A 183 -2.38 -34.58 8.69
N ILE A 184 -1.41 -33.68 8.69
CA ILE A 184 -1.21 -32.63 9.70
C ILE A 184 -1.48 -31.24 9.10
N GLU A 185 -1.85 -30.28 9.94
CA GLU A 185 -2.15 -28.90 9.53
C GLU A 185 -1.01 -27.93 9.84
N LYS A 186 -0.03 -28.35 10.63
CA LYS A 186 1.09 -27.54 11.12
C LYS A 186 2.38 -28.33 11.03
N LEU A 187 3.39 -27.71 10.43
CA LEU A 187 4.70 -28.32 10.20
C LEU A 187 5.76 -27.41 10.85
N PRO A 188 6.29 -27.79 12.03
CA PRO A 188 7.42 -27.10 12.63
C PRO A 188 8.65 -27.13 11.75
N VAL A 189 9.35 -26.00 11.67
CA VAL A 189 10.61 -25.85 10.96
C VAL A 189 11.73 -25.70 11.98
N VAL A 190 12.75 -26.55 11.89
CA VAL A 190 13.84 -26.58 12.88
C VAL A 190 15.20 -26.38 12.20
N ASP A 191 16.17 -25.92 12.99
CA ASP A 191 17.59 -25.87 12.59
C ASP A 191 18.28 -27.23 12.79
N ALA A 192 19.58 -27.28 12.48
CA ALA A 192 20.40 -28.48 12.65
C ALA A 192 20.52 -28.97 14.11
N ASN A 193 20.20 -28.11 15.09
CA ASN A 193 20.22 -28.42 16.52
C ASN A 193 18.82 -28.72 17.08
N ASN A 194 17.83 -28.94 16.20
CA ASN A 194 16.41 -29.14 16.54
C ASN A 194 15.79 -27.93 17.27
N ARG A 195 16.32 -26.72 17.10
CA ARG A 195 15.69 -25.50 17.62
C ARG A 195 14.61 -25.04 16.67
N ILE A 196 13.47 -24.62 17.21
CA ILE A 196 12.39 -24.10 16.40
C ILE A 196 12.79 -22.75 15.77
N VAL A 197 12.68 -22.66 14.44
CA VAL A 197 13.00 -21.46 13.68
C VAL A 197 11.81 -20.97 12.86
N GLY A 198 10.78 -21.82 12.72
CA GLY A 198 9.57 -21.45 11.98
C GLY A 198 8.43 -22.45 12.14
N LEU A 199 7.29 -22.09 11.62
CA LEU A 199 6.09 -22.92 11.57
C LEU A 199 5.39 -22.68 10.22
N ILE A 200 5.14 -23.73 9.44
CA ILE A 200 4.33 -23.68 8.22
C ILE A 200 2.96 -24.27 8.53
N THR A 201 1.89 -23.60 8.11
CA THR A 201 0.53 -24.11 8.31
C THR A 201 -0.16 -24.37 6.98
N TYR A 202 -1.13 -25.30 6.96
CA TYR A 202 -1.98 -25.55 5.81
C TYR A 202 -2.67 -24.26 5.30
N LYS A 203 -3.09 -23.38 6.24
CA LYS A 203 -3.70 -22.09 5.89
C LYS A 203 -2.76 -21.19 5.08
N ASP A 204 -1.47 -21.17 5.40
CA ASP A 204 -0.49 -20.34 4.70
C ASP A 204 -0.29 -20.84 3.26
N ILE A 205 -0.26 -22.16 3.08
CA ILE A 205 -0.16 -22.78 1.76
C ILE A 205 -1.41 -22.50 0.90
N THR A 206 -2.60 -22.62 1.50
CA THR A 206 -3.86 -22.36 0.79
C THR A 206 -3.94 -20.90 0.36
N LYS A 207 -3.66 -19.96 1.28
CA LYS A 207 -3.62 -18.54 0.95
C LYS A 207 -2.62 -18.19 -0.16
N ALA A 208 -1.45 -18.84 -0.16
CA ALA A 208 -0.46 -18.63 -1.21
C ALA A 208 -0.96 -19.09 -2.59
N LYS A 209 -1.76 -20.17 -2.65
CA LYS A 209 -2.40 -20.65 -3.89
C LYS A 209 -3.54 -19.76 -4.35
N ASP A 210 -4.33 -19.25 -3.40
CA ASP A 210 -5.51 -18.42 -3.70
C ASP A 210 -5.14 -17.03 -4.23
N LYS A 211 -3.96 -16.50 -3.86
CA LYS A 211 -3.48 -15.17 -4.22
C LYS A 211 -2.08 -15.20 -4.85
N PRO A 212 -1.92 -15.79 -6.06
CA PRO A 212 -0.62 -15.96 -6.70
C PRO A 212 0.03 -14.62 -7.12
N MET A 213 -0.78 -13.58 -7.26
CA MET A 213 -0.32 -12.22 -7.64
C MET A 213 0.06 -11.38 -6.43
N ALA A 214 -0.05 -11.89 -5.19
CA ALA A 214 0.26 -11.11 -4.00
C ALA A 214 1.70 -10.54 -4.04
N CYS A 215 1.83 -9.28 -3.65
CA CYS A 215 3.12 -8.58 -3.57
C CYS A 215 3.84 -9.01 -2.29
N LYS A 216 4.88 -9.84 -2.44
CA LYS A 216 5.60 -10.46 -1.33
C LYS A 216 7.09 -10.13 -1.36
N ASP A 217 7.69 -10.11 -0.18
CA ASP A 217 9.14 -10.02 -0.02
C ASP A 217 9.80 -11.40 -0.24
N GLU A 218 11.12 -11.44 -0.18
CA GLU A 218 11.92 -12.67 -0.35
C GLU A 218 11.64 -13.76 0.69
N LYS A 219 11.03 -13.38 1.84
CA LYS A 219 10.60 -14.29 2.90
C LYS A 219 9.14 -14.73 2.74
N GLY A 220 8.48 -14.37 1.62
CA GLY A 220 7.09 -14.71 1.35
C GLY A 220 6.06 -13.90 2.15
N ARG A 221 6.47 -12.82 2.84
CA ARG A 221 5.59 -11.94 3.61
C ARG A 221 5.06 -10.82 2.70
N LEU A 222 3.84 -10.37 2.96
CA LEU A 222 3.27 -9.24 2.23
C LEU A 222 4.16 -8.00 2.36
N ARG A 223 4.35 -7.27 1.26
CA ARG A 223 5.08 -6.00 1.27
C ARG A 223 4.19 -4.87 1.78
N VAL A 224 4.80 -3.97 2.55
CA VAL A 224 4.16 -2.78 3.11
C VAL A 224 5.16 -1.63 3.19
N ALA A 225 4.71 -0.43 2.84
CA ALA A 225 5.45 0.80 3.07
C ALA A 225 4.81 1.60 4.22
N ALA A 226 5.57 2.53 4.79
CA ALA A 226 5.07 3.39 5.85
C ALA A 226 5.46 4.85 5.64
N GLY A 227 4.51 5.76 5.88
CA GLY A 227 4.70 7.20 5.76
C GLY A 227 5.39 7.81 6.97
N VAL A 228 6.29 8.77 6.74
CA VAL A 228 6.92 9.59 7.76
C VAL A 228 6.90 11.06 7.33
N GLY A 229 7.05 11.98 8.28
CA GLY A 229 7.21 13.41 8.02
C GLY A 229 8.67 13.85 8.03
N VAL A 230 8.88 15.17 8.25
CA VAL A 230 10.20 15.81 8.39
C VAL A 230 10.34 16.45 9.77
N THR A 231 9.93 15.74 10.78
CA THR A 231 9.95 16.16 12.20
C THR A 231 11.23 15.69 12.90
N VAL A 232 11.42 16.11 14.14
CA VAL A 232 12.60 15.75 14.95
C VAL A 232 12.64 14.25 15.25
N ASP A 233 11.50 13.60 15.40
CA ASP A 233 11.32 12.17 15.69
C ASP A 233 11.32 11.27 14.46
N THR A 234 11.55 11.82 13.25
CA THR A 234 11.48 11.05 11.98
C THR A 234 12.40 9.83 11.97
N LEU A 235 13.66 9.97 12.43
CA LEU A 235 14.61 8.85 12.42
C LEU A 235 14.24 7.77 13.44
N ASP A 236 13.72 8.14 14.61
CA ASP A 236 13.24 7.18 15.62
C ASP A 236 12.02 6.41 15.09
N ARG A 237 11.10 7.09 14.44
CA ARG A 237 9.95 6.49 13.76
C ARG A 237 10.40 5.55 12.66
N MET A 238 11.34 5.97 11.79
CA MET A 238 11.89 5.11 10.74
C MET A 238 12.52 3.84 11.32
N LYS A 239 13.30 3.97 12.41
CA LYS A 239 13.91 2.84 13.09
C LYS A 239 12.86 1.82 13.54
N ALA A 240 11.83 2.26 14.24
CA ALA A 240 10.74 1.38 14.69
C ALA A 240 10.01 0.69 13.52
N LEU A 241 9.76 1.41 12.43
CA LEU A 241 9.10 0.89 11.24
C LEU A 241 9.95 -0.15 10.51
N VAL A 242 11.25 0.09 10.38
CA VAL A 242 12.20 -0.86 9.76
C VAL A 242 12.35 -2.11 10.61
N GLU A 243 12.44 -1.97 11.95
CA GLU A 243 12.47 -3.10 12.88
C GLU A 243 11.17 -3.92 12.84
N ALA A 244 10.01 -3.27 12.63
CA ALA A 244 8.74 -3.93 12.40
C ALA A 244 8.64 -4.63 11.03
N GLY A 245 9.57 -4.33 10.10
CA GLY A 245 9.70 -4.97 8.80
C GLY A 245 9.11 -4.19 7.62
N ALA A 246 8.94 -2.87 7.72
CA ALA A 246 8.54 -2.05 6.57
C ALA A 246 9.54 -2.24 5.42
N ASP A 247 9.03 -2.48 4.19
CA ASP A 247 9.86 -2.71 3.00
C ASP A 247 10.38 -1.40 2.39
N ALA A 248 9.64 -0.31 2.58
CA ALA A 248 10.05 1.03 2.18
C ALA A 248 9.49 2.10 3.12
N ILE A 249 10.15 3.23 3.14
CA ILE A 249 9.70 4.44 3.86
C ILE A 249 9.31 5.51 2.84
N VAL A 250 8.20 6.20 3.11
CA VAL A 250 7.71 7.31 2.29
C VAL A 250 7.83 8.60 3.08
N ILE A 251 8.77 9.47 2.73
CA ILE A 251 8.82 10.85 3.23
C ILE A 251 7.72 11.62 2.52
N ASP A 252 6.61 11.82 3.22
CA ASP A 252 5.35 12.31 2.67
C ASP A 252 5.05 13.73 3.16
N THR A 253 5.24 14.72 2.27
CA THR A 253 5.10 16.16 2.56
C THR A 253 4.20 16.85 1.54
N ALA A 254 3.65 18.02 1.89
CA ALA A 254 2.89 18.84 0.96
C ALA A 254 3.77 19.43 -0.15
N HIS A 255 5.08 19.63 0.12
CA HIS A 255 6.05 20.19 -0.83
C HIS A 255 7.43 19.54 -0.64
N GLY A 256 7.73 18.56 -1.50
CA GLY A 256 8.98 17.80 -1.46
C GLY A 256 10.21 18.59 -1.94
N HIS A 257 10.03 19.64 -2.74
CA HIS A 257 11.10 20.50 -3.23
C HIS A 257 11.49 21.55 -2.18
N SER A 258 11.88 21.12 -1.00
CA SER A 258 12.29 21.99 0.09
C SER A 258 13.58 21.53 0.74
N LYS A 259 14.36 22.48 1.27
CA LYS A 259 15.63 22.23 1.95
C LYS A 259 15.49 21.18 3.06
N TYR A 260 14.47 21.31 3.89
CA TYR A 260 14.26 20.41 5.03
C TYR A 260 13.95 18.96 4.61
N VAL A 261 13.25 18.78 3.47
CA VAL A 261 12.97 17.45 2.92
C VAL A 261 14.24 16.82 2.38
N VAL A 262 15.06 17.60 1.64
CA VAL A 262 16.34 17.11 1.10
C VAL A 262 17.31 16.72 2.23
N GLU A 263 17.44 17.59 3.25
CA GLU A 263 18.29 17.30 4.42
C GLU A 263 17.82 16.02 5.13
N LYS A 264 16.51 15.86 5.34
CA LYS A 264 15.94 14.67 5.97
C LYS A 264 16.14 13.40 5.13
N LEU A 265 16.03 13.50 3.81
CA LEU A 265 16.33 12.40 2.90
C LEU A 265 17.79 11.94 3.03
N VAL A 266 18.75 12.87 3.05
CA VAL A 266 20.18 12.56 3.21
C VAL A 266 20.45 11.89 4.57
N GLU A 267 19.86 12.43 5.65
CA GLU A 267 19.97 11.81 6.98
C GLU A 267 19.41 10.39 6.98
N ALA A 268 18.24 10.19 6.42
CA ALA A 268 17.54 8.92 6.34
C ALA A 268 18.32 7.88 5.52
N LYS A 269 18.85 8.26 4.35
CA LYS A 269 19.67 7.36 3.52
C LYS A 269 20.99 6.98 4.21
N ARG A 270 21.57 7.88 4.99
CA ARG A 270 22.77 7.58 5.78
C ARG A 270 22.48 6.60 6.91
N ALA A 271 21.35 6.78 7.62
CA ALA A 271 20.95 5.93 8.74
C ALA A 271 20.45 4.55 8.28
N PHE A 272 19.78 4.47 7.13
CA PHE A 272 19.11 3.27 6.59
C PHE A 272 19.48 3.03 5.12
N PRO A 273 20.76 2.72 4.79
CA PRO A 273 21.24 2.63 3.40
C PRO A 273 20.58 1.52 2.58
N ASN A 274 20.07 0.49 3.22
CA ASN A 274 19.43 -0.67 2.57
C ASN A 274 17.90 -0.57 2.48
N VAL A 275 17.31 0.54 2.93
CA VAL A 275 15.86 0.76 2.87
C VAL A 275 15.55 1.70 1.71
N ASP A 276 14.58 1.33 0.88
CA ASP A 276 14.11 2.21 -0.19
C ASP A 276 13.34 3.38 0.41
N ILE A 277 13.70 4.60 -0.02
CA ILE A 277 13.06 5.83 0.42
C ILE A 277 12.37 6.51 -0.75
N VAL A 278 11.05 6.56 -0.68
CA VAL A 278 10.18 7.31 -1.59
C VAL A 278 10.01 8.72 -1.05
N VAL A 279 10.11 9.74 -1.89
CA VAL A 279 9.98 11.14 -1.44
C VAL A 279 8.95 11.88 -2.27
N GLY A 280 8.13 12.68 -1.63
CA GLY A 280 7.15 13.54 -2.28
C GLY A 280 6.48 14.53 -1.31
N ASN A 281 5.58 15.40 -1.85
CA ASN A 281 5.15 15.42 -3.24
C ASN A 281 5.90 16.52 -4.01
N VAL A 282 6.10 16.24 -5.28
CA VAL A 282 6.67 17.22 -6.22
C VAL A 282 5.76 17.36 -7.45
N ALA A 283 5.99 18.39 -8.27
CA ALA A 283 5.24 18.63 -9.49
C ALA A 283 6.12 19.01 -10.68
N THR A 284 7.45 19.07 -10.51
CA THR A 284 8.39 19.51 -11.55
C THR A 284 9.56 18.54 -11.70
N GLY A 285 10.10 18.47 -12.91
CA GLY A 285 11.28 17.65 -13.19
C GLY A 285 12.54 18.11 -12.43
N GLU A 286 12.68 19.42 -12.19
CA GLU A 286 13.78 19.98 -11.38
C GLU A 286 13.77 19.41 -9.96
N ALA A 287 12.60 19.45 -9.31
CA ALA A 287 12.42 18.88 -7.96
C ALA A 287 12.75 17.38 -7.92
N ALA A 288 12.30 16.64 -8.95
CA ALA A 288 12.56 15.21 -9.02
C ALA A 288 14.04 14.89 -9.19
N LYS A 289 14.76 15.62 -10.05
CA LYS A 289 16.21 15.47 -10.21
C LYS A 289 16.95 15.73 -8.90
N LEU A 290 16.63 16.81 -8.20
CA LEU A 290 17.24 17.15 -6.92
C LEU A 290 17.07 16.01 -5.90
N LEU A 291 15.86 15.44 -5.76
CA LEU A 291 15.61 14.35 -4.82
C LEU A 291 16.40 13.09 -5.19
N VAL A 292 16.46 12.75 -6.49
CA VAL A 292 17.20 11.56 -6.97
C VAL A 292 18.71 11.72 -6.77
N GLU A 293 19.27 12.90 -7.01
CA GLU A 293 20.67 13.23 -6.73
C GLU A 293 21.04 13.08 -5.26
N HIS A 294 20.06 13.24 -4.35
CA HIS A 294 20.22 13.09 -2.92
C HIS A 294 19.79 11.70 -2.39
N GLY A 295 19.52 10.74 -3.28
CA GLY A 295 19.35 9.33 -2.93
C GLY A 295 17.89 8.84 -2.82
N ALA A 296 16.91 9.56 -3.36
CA ALA A 296 15.55 9.04 -3.45
C ALA A 296 15.47 7.79 -4.35
N ASP A 297 14.80 6.75 -3.90
CA ASP A 297 14.60 5.50 -4.64
C ASP A 297 13.29 5.49 -5.46
N ALA A 298 12.40 6.43 -5.20
CA ALA A 298 11.24 6.78 -6.03
C ALA A 298 10.80 8.21 -5.71
N VAL A 299 10.10 8.83 -6.66
CA VAL A 299 9.54 10.17 -6.50
C VAL A 299 8.03 10.13 -6.60
N LYS A 300 7.33 10.74 -5.64
CA LYS A 300 5.87 10.83 -5.62
C LYS A 300 5.41 12.18 -6.15
N VAL A 301 4.53 12.16 -7.17
CA VAL A 301 4.18 13.32 -8.00
C VAL A 301 2.72 13.69 -7.80
N GLY A 302 2.48 14.95 -7.39
CA GLY A 302 1.12 15.48 -7.26
C GLY A 302 1.01 16.58 -6.21
N ILE A 303 0.86 17.83 -6.65
CA ILE A 303 0.58 18.99 -5.80
C ILE A 303 -0.85 19.46 -6.06
N GLY A 304 -1.75 19.16 -5.13
CA GLY A 304 -3.14 19.58 -5.13
C GLY A 304 -4.12 18.87 -6.07
N PRO A 305 -3.85 17.68 -6.68
CA PRO A 305 -4.82 17.02 -7.55
C PRO A 305 -5.88 16.18 -6.82
N GLY A 306 -5.70 15.89 -5.52
CA GLY A 306 -6.59 15.03 -4.74
C GLY A 306 -8.00 15.62 -4.60
N SER A 307 -9.03 14.76 -4.55
CA SER A 307 -10.45 15.16 -4.50
C SER A 307 -10.83 15.92 -3.22
N ILE A 308 -10.03 15.79 -2.15
CA ILE A 308 -10.23 16.44 -0.85
C ILE A 308 -9.16 17.52 -0.57
N CYS A 309 -8.31 17.82 -1.55
CA CYS A 309 -7.23 18.79 -1.42
C CYS A 309 -7.71 20.18 -1.87
N THR A 310 -7.42 21.21 -1.06
CA THR A 310 -7.73 22.61 -1.38
C THR A 310 -6.49 23.47 -1.55
N THR A 311 -5.29 22.89 -1.58
CA THR A 311 -4.01 23.62 -1.73
C THR A 311 -4.03 24.59 -2.91
N ARG A 312 -4.54 24.17 -4.07
CA ARG A 312 -4.61 25.01 -5.27
C ARG A 312 -5.53 26.22 -5.10
N VAL A 313 -6.57 26.10 -4.27
CA VAL A 313 -7.53 27.17 -4.00
C VAL A 313 -7.04 28.08 -2.87
N VAL A 314 -6.50 27.51 -1.80
CA VAL A 314 -6.06 28.21 -0.60
C VAL A 314 -4.69 28.89 -0.80
N ALA A 315 -3.73 28.14 -1.35
CA ALA A 315 -2.35 28.63 -1.55
C ALA A 315 -2.10 29.16 -2.99
N GLY A 316 -2.97 28.84 -3.96
CA GLY A 316 -2.78 29.22 -5.36
C GLY A 316 -1.64 28.47 -6.06
N VAL A 317 -1.18 27.34 -5.51
CA VAL A 317 -0.02 26.60 -5.98
C VAL A 317 -0.42 25.20 -6.44
N GLY A 318 0.16 24.76 -7.55
CA GLY A 318 -0.03 23.40 -8.08
C GLY A 318 0.28 23.32 -9.57
N VAL A 319 0.41 22.11 -10.07
CA VAL A 319 0.55 21.81 -11.51
C VAL A 319 -0.51 20.79 -11.88
N PRO A 320 -1.25 20.96 -12.99
CA PRO A 320 -2.17 19.94 -13.49
C PRO A 320 -1.47 18.59 -13.67
N GLN A 321 -2.15 17.52 -13.22
CA GLN A 321 -1.48 16.27 -12.87
C GLN A 321 -0.79 15.57 -14.05
N LEU A 322 -1.41 15.57 -15.23
CA LEU A 322 -0.80 14.95 -16.41
C LEU A 322 0.52 15.64 -16.79
N SER A 323 0.53 16.99 -16.78
CA SER A 323 1.75 17.78 -17.06
C SER A 323 2.82 17.56 -16.00
N ALA A 324 2.44 17.45 -14.72
CA ALA A 324 3.37 17.16 -13.63
C ALA A 324 4.06 15.79 -13.82
N ILE A 325 3.27 14.75 -14.12
CA ILE A 325 3.79 13.39 -14.36
C ILE A 325 4.77 13.41 -15.52
N TYR A 326 4.39 14.01 -16.66
CA TYR A 326 5.23 14.04 -17.84
C TYR A 326 6.54 14.83 -17.62
N SER A 327 6.48 15.97 -16.93
CA SER A 327 7.67 16.76 -16.57
C SER A 327 8.66 15.96 -15.72
N VAL A 328 8.15 15.22 -14.72
CA VAL A 328 8.98 14.38 -13.85
C VAL A 328 9.50 13.17 -14.62
N PHE A 329 8.67 12.50 -15.41
CA PHE A 329 9.09 11.38 -16.24
C PHE A 329 10.23 11.74 -17.19
N ASP A 330 10.10 12.87 -17.91
CA ASP A 330 11.12 13.34 -18.83
C ASP A 330 12.45 13.64 -18.11
N ALA A 331 12.36 14.23 -16.92
CA ALA A 331 13.52 14.57 -16.10
C ALA A 331 14.23 13.34 -15.52
N LEU A 332 13.53 12.23 -15.28
CA LEU A 332 14.07 11.01 -14.69
C LEU A 332 14.50 9.96 -15.71
N LYS A 333 14.37 10.22 -17.02
CA LYS A 333 14.83 9.31 -18.07
C LYS A 333 16.29 8.90 -17.85
N GLY A 334 16.56 7.60 -17.91
CA GLY A 334 17.91 7.04 -17.76
C GLY A 334 18.41 6.90 -16.31
N THR A 335 17.69 7.41 -15.29
CA THR A 335 18.09 7.27 -13.88
C THR A 335 17.71 5.91 -13.26
N GLY A 336 16.76 5.20 -13.87
CA GLY A 336 16.20 3.97 -13.33
C GLY A 336 15.32 4.16 -12.08
N VAL A 337 15.04 5.42 -11.67
CA VAL A 337 14.18 5.75 -10.54
C VAL A 337 12.73 5.87 -11.01
N PRO A 338 11.79 5.09 -10.46
CA PRO A 338 10.39 5.15 -10.83
C PRO A 338 9.70 6.39 -10.23
N LEU A 339 8.59 6.79 -10.85
CA LEU A 339 7.69 7.79 -10.29
C LEU A 339 6.32 7.20 -9.96
N ILE A 340 5.72 7.70 -8.88
CA ILE A 340 4.38 7.34 -8.41
C ILE A 340 3.46 8.52 -8.68
N ALA A 341 2.44 8.35 -9.54
CA ALA A 341 1.46 9.38 -9.84
C ALA A 341 0.38 9.41 -8.74
N ASP A 342 0.40 10.46 -7.91
CA ASP A 342 -0.43 10.58 -6.72
C ASP A 342 -1.56 11.60 -6.90
N GLY A 343 -2.80 11.12 -6.96
CA GLY A 343 -4.01 11.92 -6.94
C GLY A 343 -4.61 12.26 -8.30
N GLY A 344 -5.84 12.79 -8.26
CA GLY A 344 -6.63 13.20 -9.43
C GLY A 344 -7.33 12.06 -10.17
N LEU A 345 -7.19 10.82 -9.72
CA LEU A 345 -7.73 9.62 -10.36
C LEU A 345 -9.18 9.38 -9.92
N ARG A 346 -10.11 9.29 -10.86
CA ARG A 346 -11.54 9.04 -10.61
C ARG A 346 -12.03 7.76 -11.28
N TYR A 347 -11.43 7.41 -12.42
CA TYR A 347 -11.80 6.27 -13.27
C TYR A 347 -10.56 5.45 -13.63
N SER A 348 -10.77 4.22 -14.09
CA SER A 348 -9.70 3.39 -14.64
C SER A 348 -9.01 4.02 -15.86
N GLY A 349 -9.73 4.81 -16.66
CA GLY A 349 -9.17 5.57 -17.77
C GLY A 349 -8.13 6.60 -17.33
N ASP A 350 -8.30 7.23 -16.15
CA ASP A 350 -7.32 8.16 -15.61
C ASP A 350 -6.02 7.42 -15.20
N VAL A 351 -6.17 6.18 -14.70
CA VAL A 351 -5.01 5.31 -14.40
C VAL A 351 -4.22 5.01 -15.67
N VAL A 352 -4.91 4.65 -16.77
CA VAL A 352 -4.24 4.40 -18.07
C VAL A 352 -3.49 5.65 -18.53
N LYS A 353 -4.11 6.84 -18.44
CA LYS A 353 -3.49 8.12 -18.83
C LYS A 353 -2.29 8.47 -17.94
N ALA A 354 -2.38 8.26 -16.63
CA ALA A 354 -1.28 8.50 -15.70
C ALA A 354 -0.06 7.63 -16.00
N LEU A 355 -0.28 6.33 -16.26
CA LEU A 355 0.78 5.40 -16.63
C LEU A 355 1.34 5.73 -18.02
N ALA A 356 0.50 6.03 -19.01
CA ALA A 356 0.94 6.42 -20.33
C ALA A 356 1.78 7.71 -20.32
N ALA A 357 1.51 8.65 -19.42
CA ALA A 357 2.30 9.87 -19.25
C ALA A 357 3.68 9.64 -18.60
N GLY A 358 3.96 8.40 -18.16
CA GLY A 358 5.25 8.03 -17.58
C GLY A 358 5.20 7.55 -16.13
N GLY A 359 4.01 7.44 -15.52
CA GLY A 359 3.83 6.82 -14.21
C GLY A 359 4.30 5.38 -14.20
N SER A 360 5.12 4.98 -13.23
CA SER A 360 5.44 3.58 -12.98
C SER A 360 4.32 2.91 -12.19
N SER A 361 3.76 3.64 -11.23
CA SER A 361 2.59 3.23 -10.45
C SER A 361 1.72 4.44 -10.13
N VAL A 362 0.51 4.20 -9.64
CA VAL A 362 -0.44 5.24 -9.24
C VAL A 362 -0.80 5.10 -7.77
N MET A 363 -0.83 6.22 -7.04
CA MET A 363 -1.35 6.25 -5.67
C MET A 363 -2.83 6.63 -5.69
N ILE A 364 -3.65 5.79 -5.04
CA ILE A 364 -5.10 5.91 -4.98
C ILE A 364 -5.58 6.17 -3.55
N GLY A 365 -6.42 7.16 -3.38
CA GLY A 365 -7.09 7.51 -2.11
C GLY A 365 -8.60 7.33 -2.25
N SER A 366 -9.30 8.26 -2.89
CA SER A 366 -10.76 8.28 -3.04
C SER A 366 -11.33 7.04 -3.72
N LEU A 367 -10.58 6.41 -4.62
CA LEU A 367 -11.01 5.19 -5.31
C LEU A 367 -11.24 4.02 -4.35
N VAL A 368 -10.46 3.94 -3.26
CA VAL A 368 -10.53 2.87 -2.25
C VAL A 368 -11.02 3.33 -0.87
N ALA A 369 -11.19 4.63 -0.64
CA ALA A 369 -11.66 5.15 0.65
C ALA A 369 -13.07 4.65 1.04
N GLY A 370 -13.91 4.27 0.06
CA GLY A 370 -15.24 3.70 0.27
C GLY A 370 -15.27 2.19 0.50
N THR A 371 -14.13 1.51 0.52
CA THR A 371 -14.10 0.05 0.66
C THR A 371 -14.18 -0.40 2.13
N GLU A 372 -14.51 -1.67 2.32
CA GLU A 372 -14.66 -2.27 3.65
C GLU A 372 -13.37 -2.16 4.48
N GLU A 373 -12.22 -2.34 3.84
CA GLU A 373 -10.90 -2.40 4.47
C GLU A 373 -10.31 -1.02 4.80
N SER A 374 -10.91 0.08 4.29
CA SER A 374 -10.48 1.43 4.67
C SER A 374 -10.86 1.74 6.13
N PRO A 375 -10.01 2.44 6.91
CA PRO A 375 -10.27 2.72 8.33
C PRO A 375 -11.35 3.79 8.56
N GLY A 376 -11.78 4.53 7.53
CA GLY A 376 -12.83 5.52 7.63
C GLY A 376 -14.13 4.94 8.24
N GLU A 377 -14.77 5.70 9.12
CA GLU A 377 -16.00 5.31 9.78
C GLU A 377 -17.14 5.04 8.79
N THR A 378 -17.89 3.95 8.98
CA THR A 378 -19.07 3.65 8.16
C THR A 378 -20.28 4.39 8.71
N ILE A 379 -20.90 5.21 7.88
CA ILE A 379 -22.10 5.99 8.22
C ILE A 379 -23.27 5.61 7.30
N ILE A 380 -24.49 5.67 7.85
CA ILE A 380 -25.73 5.49 7.08
C ILE A 380 -26.33 6.88 6.86
N PHE A 381 -26.54 7.25 5.63
CA PHE A 381 -27.19 8.51 5.26
C PHE A 381 -28.19 8.28 4.13
N ASN A 382 -29.41 8.77 4.30
CA ASN A 382 -30.53 8.55 3.36
C ASN A 382 -30.69 7.06 2.95
N GLY A 383 -30.55 6.14 3.92
CA GLY A 383 -30.70 4.70 3.68
C GLY A 383 -29.54 4.02 2.92
N ARG A 384 -28.47 4.76 2.60
CA ARG A 384 -27.27 4.24 1.91
C ARG A 384 -26.07 4.26 2.85
N LYS A 385 -25.13 3.31 2.63
CA LYS A 385 -23.86 3.27 3.35
C LYS A 385 -22.85 4.19 2.69
N PHE A 386 -22.11 4.92 3.52
CA PHE A 386 -20.97 5.78 3.15
C PHE A 386 -19.81 5.50 4.10
N LYS A 387 -18.61 5.88 3.69
CA LYS A 387 -17.43 5.93 4.56
C LYS A 387 -16.94 7.36 4.69
N THR A 388 -16.46 7.72 5.87
CA THR A 388 -15.79 9.01 6.06
C THR A 388 -14.48 9.03 5.27
N TYR A 389 -14.21 10.16 4.63
CA TYR A 389 -12.99 10.37 3.87
C TYR A 389 -12.52 11.81 4.06
N ARG A 390 -11.26 12.00 4.46
CA ARG A 390 -10.73 13.34 4.73
C ARG A 390 -9.32 13.52 4.17
N GLY A 391 -9.02 14.78 3.82
CA GLY A 391 -7.67 15.21 3.47
C GLY A 391 -6.78 15.31 4.70
N MET A 392 -5.49 14.99 4.51
CA MET A 392 -4.49 15.14 5.57
C MET A 392 -4.30 16.60 5.99
N GLY A 393 -4.68 17.58 5.14
CA GLY A 393 -4.73 19.01 5.44
C GLY A 393 -6.08 19.51 5.95
N SER A 394 -7.04 18.63 6.27
CA SER A 394 -8.31 19.03 6.91
C SER A 394 -8.09 19.39 8.39
N MET A 395 -8.97 20.21 8.95
CA MET A 395 -8.91 20.56 10.38
C MET A 395 -8.92 19.30 11.25
N GLU A 396 -9.82 18.37 10.95
CA GLU A 396 -10.02 17.14 11.70
C GLU A 396 -8.78 16.23 11.70
N ALA A 397 -8.00 16.23 10.59
CA ALA A 397 -6.76 15.47 10.53
C ALA A 397 -5.59 16.17 11.23
N MET A 398 -5.54 17.51 11.18
CA MET A 398 -4.48 18.29 11.79
C MET A 398 -4.64 18.43 13.32
N GLU A 399 -5.86 18.43 13.84
CA GLU A 399 -6.15 18.57 15.27
C GLU A 399 -5.89 17.32 16.10
N GLN A 400 -5.71 16.17 15.48
CA GLN A 400 -5.38 14.92 16.20
C GLN A 400 -4.06 15.06 16.95
N LYS A 401 -3.91 14.34 18.06
CA LYS A 401 -2.70 14.37 18.92
C LYS A 401 -1.41 14.12 18.13
N ASN A 402 -1.46 13.16 17.19
CA ASN A 402 -0.37 12.82 16.27
C ASN A 402 -0.72 13.27 14.84
N GLY A 403 -1.40 14.43 14.72
CA GLY A 403 -1.98 14.89 13.46
C GLY A 403 -0.96 15.31 12.40
N SER A 404 -1.48 15.64 11.23
CA SER A 404 -0.71 15.88 9.99
C SER A 404 -0.28 17.34 9.80
N LYS A 405 -0.39 18.22 10.81
CA LYS A 405 -0.04 19.65 10.69
C LYS A 405 1.41 19.89 10.25
N ASP A 406 2.35 19.04 10.61
CA ASP A 406 3.75 19.09 10.18
C ASP A 406 3.91 18.85 8.66
N ARG A 407 3.04 18.07 8.03
CA ARG A 407 3.00 17.86 6.56
C ARG A 407 2.83 19.20 5.82
N TYR A 408 2.12 20.16 6.44
CA TYR A 408 1.82 21.48 5.90
C TYR A 408 2.67 22.60 6.54
N PHE A 409 3.79 22.22 7.17
CA PHE A 409 4.71 23.16 7.84
C PHE A 409 4.07 23.98 8.96
N GLN A 410 3.03 23.47 9.60
CA GLN A 410 2.28 24.09 10.69
C GLN A 410 2.50 23.38 12.04
N GLY A 411 3.58 22.58 12.17
CA GLY A 411 3.88 21.77 13.35
C GLY A 411 3.92 22.56 14.66
N ASP A 412 4.44 23.79 14.62
CA ASP A 412 4.59 24.67 15.79
C ASP A 412 3.30 25.38 16.19
N THR A 413 2.21 25.25 15.41
CA THR A 413 0.93 25.91 15.70
C THR A 413 0.21 25.17 16.82
N LEU A 414 0.13 25.78 18.02
CA LEU A 414 -0.48 25.20 19.21
C LEU A 414 -2.00 25.36 19.28
N GLU A 415 -2.52 26.45 18.74
CA GLU A 415 -3.95 26.79 18.77
C GLU A 415 -4.63 26.32 17.47
N ALA A 416 -5.61 25.43 17.57
CA ALA A 416 -6.38 24.93 16.43
C ALA A 416 -6.96 26.06 15.54
N LYS A 417 -7.44 27.14 16.16
CA LYS A 417 -8.00 28.32 15.44
C LYS A 417 -7.00 29.06 14.55
N LYS A 418 -5.71 28.81 14.70
CA LYS A 418 -4.64 29.40 13.87
C LYS A 418 -4.16 28.52 12.76
N LEU A 419 -4.65 27.28 12.67
CA LEU A 419 -4.35 26.39 11.55
C LEU A 419 -5.03 26.89 10.27
N VAL A 420 -4.32 26.77 9.16
CA VAL A 420 -4.84 27.08 7.82
C VAL A 420 -5.02 25.74 7.07
N PRO A 421 -6.25 25.22 6.95
CA PRO A 421 -6.47 23.94 6.30
C PRO A 421 -6.29 24.01 4.78
N GLU A 422 -5.63 23.02 4.23
CA GLU A 422 -5.48 22.80 2.78
C GLU A 422 -6.19 21.52 2.33
N GLY A 423 -7.23 21.13 3.03
CA GLY A 423 -8.06 19.97 2.74
C GLY A 423 -9.39 20.03 3.46
N ILE A 424 -10.29 19.17 3.03
CA ILE A 424 -11.65 19.05 3.58
C ILE A 424 -11.91 17.62 4.07
N ALA A 425 -12.90 17.49 4.96
CA ALA A 425 -13.50 16.21 5.32
C ALA A 425 -14.85 16.03 4.60
N GLY A 426 -15.17 14.81 4.25
CA GLY A 426 -16.39 14.45 3.57
C GLY A 426 -16.71 12.98 3.71
N ARG A 427 -17.56 12.48 2.87
CA ARG A 427 -17.93 11.05 2.77
C ARG A 427 -17.92 10.58 1.35
N VAL A 428 -17.62 9.30 1.15
CA VAL A 428 -17.68 8.63 -0.15
C VAL A 428 -18.65 7.45 -0.07
N PRO A 429 -19.34 7.09 -1.16
CA PRO A 429 -20.20 5.91 -1.19
C PRO A 429 -19.41 4.65 -0.81
N TYR A 430 -20.05 3.74 -0.07
CA TYR A 430 -19.51 2.40 0.18
C TYR A 430 -19.40 1.62 -1.14
N LYS A 431 -18.26 0.98 -1.38
CA LYS A 431 -17.91 0.34 -2.66
C LYS A 431 -17.65 -1.17 -2.58
N GLY A 432 -18.02 -1.83 -1.48
CA GLY A 432 -17.65 -3.25 -1.28
C GLY A 432 -16.20 -3.43 -0.86
N THR A 433 -15.57 -4.48 -1.32
CA THR A 433 -14.18 -4.83 -0.96
C THR A 433 -13.15 -4.19 -1.88
N VAL A 434 -11.91 -4.04 -1.38
CA VAL A 434 -10.75 -3.61 -2.21
C VAL A 434 -10.59 -4.52 -3.42
N GLN A 435 -10.75 -5.84 -3.26
CA GLN A 435 -10.65 -6.80 -4.34
C GLN A 435 -11.59 -6.47 -5.51
N GLU A 436 -12.86 -6.16 -5.22
CA GLU A 436 -13.86 -5.81 -6.24
C GLU A 436 -13.49 -4.53 -6.98
N VAL A 437 -13.06 -3.50 -6.24
CA VAL A 437 -12.64 -2.21 -6.84
C VAL A 437 -11.40 -2.38 -7.71
N ILE A 438 -10.37 -3.07 -7.20
CA ILE A 438 -9.12 -3.31 -7.94
C ILE A 438 -9.37 -4.17 -9.18
N TYR A 439 -10.25 -5.16 -9.11
CA TYR A 439 -10.65 -5.96 -10.27
C TYR A 439 -11.19 -5.09 -11.42
N GLN A 440 -12.07 -4.13 -11.12
CA GLN A 440 -12.62 -3.20 -12.12
C GLN A 440 -11.54 -2.26 -12.68
N LEU A 441 -10.67 -1.72 -11.82
CA LEU A 441 -9.57 -0.86 -12.24
C LEU A 441 -8.57 -1.59 -13.14
N ILE A 442 -8.22 -2.82 -12.81
CA ILE A 442 -7.35 -3.68 -13.63
C ILE A 442 -8.01 -3.99 -14.98
N GLY A 443 -9.31 -4.27 -14.99
CA GLY A 443 -10.06 -4.53 -16.19
C GLY A 443 -9.98 -3.34 -17.16
N GLY A 444 -10.25 -2.13 -16.67
CA GLY A 444 -10.14 -0.91 -17.46
C GLY A 444 -8.71 -0.60 -17.92
N LEU A 445 -7.70 -0.82 -17.06
CA LEU A 445 -6.30 -0.67 -17.43
C LEU A 445 -5.89 -1.62 -18.57
N ARG A 446 -6.20 -2.90 -18.44
CA ARG A 446 -5.92 -3.90 -19.48
C ARG A 446 -6.61 -3.57 -20.82
N SER A 447 -7.85 -3.09 -20.75
CA SER A 447 -8.58 -2.63 -21.93
C SER A 447 -7.87 -1.46 -22.62
N GLY A 448 -7.48 -0.43 -21.86
CA GLY A 448 -6.73 0.72 -22.38
C GLY A 448 -5.39 0.33 -22.99
N MET A 449 -4.64 -0.58 -22.35
CA MET A 449 -3.40 -1.11 -22.89
C MET A 449 -3.63 -1.87 -24.21
N GLY A 450 -4.69 -2.67 -24.27
CA GLY A 450 -5.10 -3.36 -25.50
C GLY A 450 -5.39 -2.38 -26.64
N TYR A 451 -6.12 -1.30 -26.40
CA TYR A 451 -6.38 -0.27 -27.41
C TYR A 451 -5.11 0.47 -27.87
N CYS A 452 -4.12 0.62 -27.00
CA CYS A 452 -2.86 1.28 -27.32
C CYS A 452 -1.79 0.33 -27.90
N GLY A 453 -2.07 -0.97 -28.00
CA GLY A 453 -1.09 -1.98 -28.45
C GLY A 453 0.08 -2.15 -27.47
N ALA A 454 -0.13 -1.89 -26.17
CA ALA A 454 0.89 -1.97 -25.13
C ALA A 454 0.79 -3.29 -24.37
N ASN A 455 1.84 -4.10 -24.39
CA ASN A 455 1.89 -5.39 -23.70
C ASN A 455 2.35 -5.30 -22.23
N ASP A 456 2.95 -4.17 -21.84
CA ASP A 456 3.41 -3.87 -20.49
C ASP A 456 3.33 -2.35 -20.19
N ILE A 457 3.60 -1.96 -18.94
CA ILE A 457 3.54 -0.55 -18.51
C ILE A 457 4.61 0.29 -19.21
N VAL A 458 5.78 -0.25 -19.49
CA VAL A 458 6.88 0.48 -20.15
C VAL A 458 6.52 0.80 -21.61
N SER A 459 5.94 -0.16 -22.33
CA SER A 459 5.48 0.06 -23.71
C SER A 459 4.31 1.04 -23.79
N LEU A 460 3.48 1.12 -22.73
CA LEU A 460 2.39 2.10 -22.65
C LEU A 460 2.90 3.56 -22.63
N HIS A 461 4.11 3.82 -22.15
CA HIS A 461 4.74 5.15 -22.21
C HIS A 461 4.93 5.68 -23.66
N ASN A 462 4.86 4.83 -24.67
CA ASN A 462 4.93 5.23 -26.06
C ASN A 462 3.57 5.67 -26.66
N ALA A 463 2.46 5.45 -25.92
CA ALA A 463 1.13 5.82 -26.36
C ALA A 463 1.03 7.35 -26.53
N LYS A 464 0.26 7.77 -27.53
CA LYS A 464 0.10 9.18 -27.86
C LYS A 464 -1.22 9.72 -27.33
N PHE A 465 -1.22 11.00 -27.00
CA PHE A 465 -2.39 11.72 -26.54
C PHE A 465 -2.95 12.66 -27.62
N THR A 466 -4.25 12.85 -27.61
CA THR A 466 -4.91 13.98 -28.25
C THR A 466 -5.49 14.90 -27.19
N ARG A 467 -5.38 16.22 -27.39
CA ARG A 467 -6.10 17.20 -26.54
C ARG A 467 -7.57 17.21 -26.94
N ILE A 468 -8.43 17.35 -25.95
CA ILE A 468 -9.88 17.48 -26.16
C ILE A 468 -10.39 18.77 -25.55
N THR A 469 -11.55 19.21 -25.99
CA THR A 469 -12.27 20.38 -25.46
C THR A 469 -13.27 19.96 -24.39
N ASN A 470 -13.90 20.92 -23.71
CA ASN A 470 -15.01 20.64 -22.80
C ASN A 470 -16.15 19.87 -23.48
N ALA A 471 -16.41 20.13 -24.77
CA ALA A 471 -17.36 19.35 -25.54
C ALA A 471 -16.92 17.89 -25.71
N GLY A 472 -15.64 17.66 -25.95
CA GLY A 472 -15.07 16.30 -25.98
C GLY A 472 -15.12 15.58 -24.64
N VAL A 473 -15.03 16.29 -23.52
CA VAL A 473 -15.26 15.70 -22.19
C VAL A 473 -16.70 15.26 -22.03
N LEU A 474 -17.68 16.09 -22.43
CA LEU A 474 -19.10 15.73 -22.40
C LEU A 474 -19.41 14.54 -23.32
N GLU A 475 -18.84 14.50 -24.52
CA GLU A 475 -18.96 13.39 -25.46
C GLU A 475 -18.39 12.08 -24.89
N SER A 476 -17.37 12.16 -24.03
CA SER A 476 -16.71 10.99 -23.41
C SER A 476 -17.54 10.35 -22.30
N HIS A 477 -18.56 11.03 -21.80
CA HIS A 477 -19.49 10.50 -20.80
C HIS A 477 -20.82 10.09 -21.46
N PRO A 478 -21.58 9.15 -20.87
CA PRO A 478 -22.93 8.86 -21.30
C PRO A 478 -23.77 10.14 -21.33
N HIS A 479 -24.32 10.47 -22.51
CA HIS A 479 -25.15 11.66 -22.75
C HIS A 479 -26.43 11.29 -23.49
N ASP A 480 -27.41 12.17 -23.44
CA ASP A 480 -28.73 12.03 -24.11
C ASP A 480 -29.54 10.78 -23.70
N ILE A 481 -29.21 10.17 -22.54
CA ILE A 481 -29.92 9.04 -21.95
C ILE A 481 -30.12 9.21 -20.46
N THR A 482 -31.14 8.56 -19.93
CA THR A 482 -31.31 8.36 -18.48
C THR A 482 -30.71 7.03 -18.10
N ILE A 483 -29.74 7.02 -17.15
CA ILE A 483 -29.11 5.80 -16.64
C ILE A 483 -30.15 5.04 -15.82
N THR A 484 -30.50 3.82 -16.23
CA THR A 484 -31.45 2.94 -15.53
C THR A 484 -30.76 1.88 -14.67
N SER A 485 -29.49 1.59 -14.92
CA SER A 485 -28.68 0.64 -14.15
C SER A 485 -27.24 1.16 -14.06
N GLU A 486 -26.74 1.27 -12.84
CA GLU A 486 -25.34 1.68 -12.60
C GLU A 486 -24.38 0.56 -13.02
N ALA A 487 -23.29 0.94 -13.69
CA ALA A 487 -22.20 0.01 -13.96
C ALA A 487 -21.22 0.02 -12.76
N PRO A 488 -20.59 -1.13 -12.41
CA PRO A 488 -19.71 -1.21 -11.24
C PRO A 488 -18.44 -0.34 -11.37
N ASN A 489 -18.09 0.06 -12.59
CA ASN A 489 -16.91 0.86 -12.92
C ASN A 489 -17.22 2.29 -13.40
N TYR A 490 -18.49 2.70 -13.37
CA TYR A 490 -18.90 4.04 -13.76
C TYR A 490 -19.96 4.58 -12.79
N SER A 491 -19.69 5.72 -12.21
CA SER A 491 -20.65 6.55 -11.47
C SER A 491 -20.58 7.98 -12.00
N ARG A 492 -21.73 8.60 -12.19
CA ARG A 492 -21.79 10.02 -12.57
C ARG A 492 -21.36 10.87 -11.36
N PRO A 493 -20.49 11.87 -11.52
CA PRO A 493 -20.29 12.88 -10.47
C PRO A 493 -21.64 13.55 -10.17
N GLU A 494 -22.00 13.64 -8.89
CA GLU A 494 -23.17 14.44 -8.43
C GLU A 494 -22.88 15.93 -8.56
#